data_33878ada427bfe71db093becddcd5fb9
#
_entry.id   33878ada427bfe71db093becddcd5fb9
#
_cell.length_a   1.000
_cell.length_b   1.000
_cell.length_c   1.000
_cell.angle_alpha   90.00
_cell.angle_beta   90.00
_cell.angle_gamma   90.00
#
_symmetry.space_group_name_H-M   'P 1'
#
loop_
_entity.id
_entity.type
_entity.pdbx_description
1 polymer ?
#
loop_
_entity_poly.entity_id
_entity_poly.type
_entity_poly.pdbx_seq_one_letter_code
_entity_poly.pdbx_strand_id
1 'polypeptide(L)'
;MADPWRAHTPNVWLDARIERVRDTEAHTVRHKALLVAYGVHESGRREVIGIDVGEVESEATWREFIRDLVARGLTGVQLVISDAHPGLKKAIESVIGAQWQRCCVHFVRDMLGHVPRQSHPLVRGALKQVFAAVDRDMAAQVAAGVIAQLTTVAPKVARLLGDAEEDLLAYMRFPREHWPKIRSTNPLERVNREIVADHRNFPRDDH
;
A
#
# COMPACT_ATOMS: atom_id res chain seq x y z
N MET A 1 23.60 -8.14 20.84
CA MET A 1 23.51 -7.49 19.52
C MET A 1 22.28 -6.60 19.59
N ALA A 2 22.39 -5.28 19.44
CA ALA A 2 21.22 -4.40 19.44
C ALA A 2 20.39 -4.74 18.21
N ASP A 3 19.07 -4.94 18.41
CA ASP A 3 18.13 -5.16 17.32
C ASP A 3 18.19 -3.92 16.39
N PRO A 4 18.54 -4.07 15.11
CA PRO A 4 18.71 -2.95 14.18
C PRO A 4 17.42 -2.13 13.97
N TRP A 5 16.28 -2.63 14.49
CA TRP A 5 14.95 -2.04 14.32
C TRP A 5 14.54 -1.07 15.43
N ARG A 6 15.29 -0.94 16.50
CA ARG A 6 14.99 -0.04 17.64
C ARG A 6 15.10 1.45 17.31
N ALA A 7 15.24 1.78 16.04
CA ALA A 7 15.38 3.15 15.60
C ALA A 7 14.15 3.61 14.81
N HIS A 8 13.90 4.92 14.80
CA HIS A 8 12.78 5.55 14.13
C HIS A 8 12.66 5.12 12.67
N THR A 9 11.54 4.50 12.31
CA THR A 9 11.18 4.12 10.93
C THR A 9 9.96 4.94 10.50
N PRO A 10 10.15 6.18 10.04
CA PRO A 10 9.04 7.10 9.80
C PRO A 10 8.09 6.68 8.68
N ASN A 11 8.57 5.91 7.71
CA ASN A 11 7.74 5.47 6.58
C ASN A 11 7.78 3.95 6.48
N VAL A 12 6.58 3.34 6.46
CA VAL A 12 6.38 1.91 6.32
C VAL A 12 5.47 1.63 5.14
N TRP A 13 5.82 0.66 4.31
CA TRP A 13 4.96 0.13 3.25
C TRP A 13 4.48 -1.24 3.67
N LEU A 14 3.17 -1.47 3.55
CA LEU A 14 2.54 -2.76 3.82
C LEU A 14 1.85 -3.25 2.54
N ASP A 15 2.03 -4.52 2.26
CA ASP A 15 1.41 -5.20 1.12
C ASP A 15 1.05 -6.63 1.47
N ALA A 16 -0.02 -7.13 0.88
CA ALA A 16 -0.39 -8.53 0.95
C ALA A 16 -0.48 -9.13 -0.45
N ARG A 17 0.00 -10.34 -0.57
CA ARG A 17 -0.09 -11.11 -1.79
C ARG A 17 -0.69 -12.47 -1.53
N ILE A 18 -1.65 -12.86 -2.37
CA ILE A 18 -2.22 -14.20 -2.29
C ILE A 18 -1.31 -15.17 -3.04
N GLU A 19 -0.75 -16.12 -2.30
CA GLU A 19 0.09 -17.19 -2.84
C GLU A 19 -0.65 -18.52 -2.81
N ARG A 20 -0.37 -19.35 -3.82
CA ARG A 20 -0.87 -20.74 -3.89
C ARG A 20 0.14 -21.67 -3.22
N VAL A 21 -0.24 -22.22 -2.09
CA VAL A 21 0.59 -23.17 -1.35
C VAL A 21 0.00 -24.56 -1.53
N ARG A 22 0.82 -25.52 -1.97
CA ARG A 22 0.42 -26.93 -2.04
C ARG A 22 0.53 -27.52 -0.64
N ASP A 23 -0.59 -28.00 -0.11
CA ASP A 23 -0.62 -28.83 1.08
C ASP A 23 -0.31 -30.26 0.64
N THR A 24 0.89 -30.74 0.95
CA THR A 24 1.38 -32.06 0.52
C THR A 24 0.69 -33.19 1.27
N GLU A 25 0.23 -32.97 2.50
CA GLU A 25 -0.49 -33.97 3.29
C GLU A 25 -1.95 -34.10 2.84
N ALA A 26 -2.62 -32.99 2.61
CA ALA A 26 -4.02 -32.95 2.17
C ALA A 26 -4.19 -33.10 0.65
N HIS A 27 -3.11 -33.13 -0.13
CA HIS A 27 -3.10 -33.10 -1.61
C HIS A 27 -3.96 -31.98 -2.21
N THR A 28 -4.09 -30.84 -1.51
CA THR A 28 -4.90 -29.69 -1.92
C THR A 28 -4.05 -28.45 -2.17
N VAL A 29 -4.59 -27.49 -2.91
CA VAL A 29 -3.99 -26.18 -3.06
C VAL A 29 -4.76 -25.20 -2.20
N ARG A 30 -4.05 -24.57 -1.26
CA ARG A 30 -4.60 -23.49 -0.41
C ARG A 30 -4.09 -22.15 -0.86
N HIS A 31 -4.91 -21.14 -0.66
CA HIS A 31 -4.52 -19.75 -0.86
C HIS A 31 -4.12 -19.17 0.50
N LYS A 32 -2.90 -18.65 0.59
CA LYS A 32 -2.35 -18.00 1.79
C LYS A 32 -2.06 -16.54 1.48
N ALA A 33 -2.22 -15.68 2.47
CA ALA A 33 -1.82 -14.28 2.36
C ALA A 33 -0.38 -14.13 2.84
N LEU A 34 0.53 -13.80 1.93
CA LEU A 34 1.89 -13.40 2.26
C LEU A 34 1.88 -11.90 2.58
N LEU A 35 2.11 -11.54 3.84
CA LEU A 35 2.19 -10.18 4.32
C LEU A 35 3.65 -9.72 4.30
N VAL A 36 3.89 -8.54 3.77
CA VAL A 36 5.23 -7.95 3.69
C VAL A 36 5.21 -6.54 4.26
N ALA A 37 6.15 -6.25 5.14
CA ALA A 37 6.42 -4.92 5.65
C ALA A 37 7.81 -4.45 5.23
N TYR A 38 7.88 -3.26 4.65
CA TYR A 38 9.10 -2.61 4.21
C TYR A 38 9.22 -1.27 4.89
N GLY A 39 10.37 -0.99 5.48
CA GLY A 39 10.60 0.23 6.22
C GLY A 39 11.73 1.07 5.64
N VAL A 40 11.62 2.40 5.81
CA VAL A 40 12.72 3.33 5.59
C VAL A 40 13.05 3.98 6.93
N HIS A 41 14.23 3.65 7.44
CA HIS A 41 14.81 4.20 8.64
C HIS A 41 15.15 5.69 8.48
N GLU A 42 15.23 6.45 9.56
CA GLU A 42 15.63 7.88 9.53
C GLU A 42 16.99 8.14 8.89
N SER A 43 17.91 7.16 8.96
CA SER A 43 19.22 7.21 8.27
C SER A 43 19.12 7.04 6.74
N GLY A 44 17.91 6.79 6.19
CA GLY A 44 17.67 6.46 4.79
C GLY A 44 17.88 4.98 4.42
N ARG A 45 18.27 4.13 5.37
CA ARG A 45 18.38 2.68 5.17
C ARG A 45 17.00 2.09 4.90
N ARG A 46 16.93 1.18 3.95
CA ARG A 46 15.70 0.55 3.46
C ARG A 46 15.79 -0.95 3.66
N GLU A 47 14.77 -1.53 4.27
CA GLU A 47 14.78 -2.95 4.61
C GLU A 47 13.38 -3.55 4.63
N VAL A 48 13.32 -4.87 4.37
CA VAL A 48 12.16 -5.68 4.73
C VAL A 48 12.18 -5.87 6.25
N ILE A 49 11.22 -5.27 6.94
CA ILE A 49 11.12 -5.30 8.41
C ILE A 49 10.24 -6.43 8.93
N GLY A 50 9.50 -7.09 8.04
CA GLY A 50 8.72 -8.27 8.38
C GLY A 50 8.13 -8.96 7.18
N ILE A 51 8.03 -10.29 7.30
CA ILE A 51 7.28 -11.15 6.40
C ILE A 51 6.49 -12.11 7.28
N ASP A 52 5.23 -12.36 6.94
CA ASP A 52 4.38 -13.32 7.63
C ASP A 52 3.41 -13.98 6.64
N VAL A 53 2.89 -15.15 7.01
CA VAL A 53 1.95 -15.91 6.19
C VAL A 53 0.66 -16.16 6.96
N GLY A 54 -0.40 -15.47 6.56
CA GLY A 54 -1.74 -15.66 7.11
C GLY A 54 -2.61 -16.59 6.27
N GLU A 55 -3.63 -17.20 6.88
CA GLU A 55 -4.62 -17.99 6.15
C GLU A 55 -5.45 -17.14 5.19
N VAL A 56 -5.73 -15.90 5.58
CA VAL A 56 -6.54 -14.93 4.83
C VAL A 56 -6.09 -13.51 5.16
N GLU A 57 -6.20 -12.62 4.20
CA GLU A 57 -6.02 -11.20 4.44
C GLU A 57 -7.25 -10.63 5.17
N SER A 58 -7.09 -10.31 6.45
CA SER A 58 -8.15 -9.79 7.32
C SER A 58 -7.63 -8.71 8.26
N GLU A 59 -8.55 -7.99 8.92
CA GLU A 59 -8.18 -7.03 9.97
C GLU A 59 -7.40 -7.72 11.11
N ALA A 60 -7.82 -8.91 11.53
CA ALA A 60 -7.16 -9.66 12.59
C ALA A 60 -5.73 -10.03 12.22
N THR A 61 -5.52 -10.59 11.01
CA THR A 61 -4.21 -10.97 10.49
C THR A 61 -3.27 -9.76 10.41
N TRP A 62 -3.76 -8.62 9.89
CA TRP A 62 -2.99 -7.38 9.84
C TRP A 62 -2.66 -6.84 11.23
N ARG A 63 -3.60 -6.91 12.16
CA ARG A 63 -3.39 -6.44 13.53
C ARG A 63 -2.31 -7.25 14.26
N GLU A 64 -2.33 -8.57 14.11
CA GLU A 64 -1.30 -9.46 14.68
C GLU A 64 0.07 -9.16 14.08
N PHE A 65 0.17 -9.09 12.76
CA PHE A 65 1.41 -8.77 12.06
C PHE A 65 1.99 -7.43 12.49
N ILE A 66 1.18 -6.37 12.55
CA ILE A 66 1.65 -5.04 12.96
C ILE A 66 2.07 -5.03 14.43
N ARG A 67 1.35 -5.75 15.32
CA ARG A 67 1.73 -5.89 16.72
C ARG A 67 3.06 -6.60 16.89
N ASP A 68 3.35 -7.62 16.09
CA ASP A 68 4.65 -8.29 16.07
C ASP A 68 5.77 -7.33 15.66
N LEU A 69 5.57 -6.52 14.62
CA LEU A 69 6.54 -5.49 14.23
C LEU A 69 6.83 -4.52 15.38
N VAL A 70 5.78 -4.04 16.07
CA VAL A 70 5.92 -3.14 17.22
C VAL A 70 6.65 -3.83 18.37
N ALA A 71 6.30 -5.08 18.68
CA ALA A 71 6.95 -5.86 19.75
C ALA A 71 8.45 -6.09 19.48
N ARG A 72 8.84 -6.23 18.20
CA ARG A 72 10.22 -6.33 17.75
C ARG A 72 10.96 -4.99 17.72
N GLY A 73 10.30 -3.88 17.99
CA GLY A 73 10.92 -2.56 18.16
C GLY A 73 10.59 -1.53 17.08
N LEU A 74 9.61 -1.77 16.21
CA LEU A 74 9.15 -0.75 15.26
C LEU A 74 8.59 0.45 16.02
N THR A 75 9.18 1.63 15.82
CA THR A 75 8.80 2.88 16.48
C THR A 75 8.86 4.07 15.53
N GLY A 76 8.22 5.18 15.91
CA GLY A 76 8.31 6.46 15.19
C GLY A 76 7.65 6.47 13.81
N VAL A 77 6.74 5.54 13.53
CA VAL A 77 6.03 5.48 12.26
C VAL A 77 5.11 6.70 12.12
N GLN A 78 5.32 7.47 11.09
CA GLN A 78 4.54 8.67 10.77
C GLN A 78 3.57 8.42 9.62
N LEU A 79 3.99 7.61 8.64
CA LEU A 79 3.21 7.30 7.45
C LEU A 79 3.27 5.81 7.13
N VAL A 80 2.10 5.21 6.93
CA VAL A 80 1.97 3.85 6.38
C VAL A 80 1.36 3.92 5.00
N ILE A 81 2.04 3.34 4.01
CA ILE A 81 1.62 3.32 2.61
C ILE A 81 1.15 1.91 2.24
N SER A 82 -0.06 1.78 1.72
CA SER A 82 -0.59 0.47 1.29
C SER A 82 -1.68 0.60 0.23
N ASP A 83 -2.14 -0.54 -0.26
CA ASP A 83 -3.39 -0.63 -1.01
C ASP A 83 -4.60 -0.41 -0.11
N ALA A 84 -5.75 -0.19 -0.74
CA ALA A 84 -7.00 -0.01 -0.03
C ALA A 84 -7.57 -1.36 0.42
N HIS A 85 -7.21 -1.76 1.64
CA HIS A 85 -7.85 -2.87 2.32
C HIS A 85 -8.47 -2.38 3.64
N PRO A 86 -9.80 -2.51 3.84
CA PRO A 86 -10.47 -1.93 5.01
C PRO A 86 -9.94 -2.46 6.34
N GLY A 87 -9.61 -3.75 6.40
CA GLY A 87 -9.03 -4.38 7.59
C GLY A 87 -7.64 -3.87 7.91
N LEU A 88 -6.81 -3.60 6.88
CA LEU A 88 -5.48 -3.04 7.05
C LEU A 88 -5.53 -1.61 7.60
N LYS A 89 -6.38 -0.74 7.02
CA LYS A 89 -6.55 0.64 7.53
C LYS A 89 -6.92 0.64 9.02
N LYS A 90 -7.90 -0.17 9.43
CA LYS A 90 -8.31 -0.30 10.84
C LYS A 90 -7.19 -0.83 11.74
N ALA A 91 -6.40 -1.78 11.26
CA ALA A 91 -5.25 -2.32 12.00
C ALA A 91 -4.17 -1.24 12.21
N ILE A 92 -3.85 -0.44 11.18
CA ILE A 92 -2.92 0.68 11.29
C ILE A 92 -3.40 1.69 12.32
N GLU A 93 -4.65 2.13 12.22
CA GLU A 93 -5.25 3.10 13.14
C GLU A 93 -5.22 2.59 14.60
N SER A 94 -5.55 1.31 14.81
CA SER A 94 -5.68 0.75 16.16
C SER A 94 -4.35 0.37 16.83
N VAL A 95 -3.30 0.08 16.07
CA VAL A 95 -2.02 -0.43 16.62
C VAL A 95 -0.92 0.61 16.60
N ILE A 96 -0.77 1.33 15.49
CA ILE A 96 0.31 2.31 15.30
C ILE A 96 -0.20 3.74 15.49
N GLY A 97 -1.42 4.04 15.06
CA GLY A 97 -1.98 5.39 15.05
C GLY A 97 -1.29 6.34 14.04
N ALA A 98 -0.54 5.81 13.08
CA ALA A 98 0.13 6.60 12.05
C ALA A 98 -0.85 7.07 10.96
N GLN A 99 -0.45 8.13 10.23
CA GLN A 99 -1.17 8.57 9.04
C GLN A 99 -1.15 7.44 7.99
N TRP A 100 -2.30 7.17 7.38
CA TRP A 100 -2.39 6.23 6.28
C TRP A 100 -2.38 6.94 4.92
N GLN A 101 -1.58 6.41 3.99
CA GLN A 101 -1.53 6.81 2.58
C GLN A 101 -2.05 5.68 1.71
N ARG A 102 -3.17 5.89 1.04
CA ARG A 102 -3.63 4.99 -0.01
C ARG A 102 -2.72 5.10 -1.24
N CYS A 103 -2.25 3.98 -1.76
CA CYS A 103 -1.41 3.95 -2.96
C CYS A 103 -2.12 4.60 -4.17
N CYS A 104 -1.56 5.72 -4.66
CA CYS A 104 -2.12 6.44 -5.81
C CYS A 104 -2.12 5.60 -7.09
N VAL A 105 -1.12 4.73 -7.28
CA VAL A 105 -1.01 3.87 -8.48
C VAL A 105 -2.12 2.83 -8.50
N HIS A 106 -2.36 2.16 -7.37
CA HIS A 106 -3.45 1.18 -7.25
C HIS A 106 -4.82 1.86 -7.33
N PHE A 107 -4.98 3.03 -6.71
CA PHE A 107 -6.21 3.80 -6.87
C PHE A 107 -6.53 4.09 -8.33
N VAL A 108 -5.56 4.59 -9.12
CA VAL A 108 -5.78 4.83 -10.56
C VAL A 108 -6.16 3.54 -11.28
N ARG A 109 -5.49 2.42 -10.99
CA ARG A 109 -5.80 1.11 -11.59
C ARG A 109 -7.23 0.68 -11.28
N ASP A 110 -7.66 0.83 -10.02
CA ASP A 110 -9.02 0.50 -9.59
C ASP A 110 -10.06 1.37 -10.30
N MET A 111 -9.81 2.68 -10.41
CA MET A 111 -10.72 3.60 -11.09
C MET A 111 -10.91 3.25 -12.56
N LEU A 112 -9.86 2.83 -13.24
CA LEU A 112 -9.95 2.37 -14.62
C LEU A 112 -10.79 1.09 -14.78
N GLY A 113 -10.84 0.24 -13.76
CA GLY A 113 -11.73 -0.93 -13.73
C GLY A 113 -13.23 -0.59 -13.66
N HIS A 114 -13.58 0.66 -13.34
CA HIS A 114 -14.97 1.11 -13.24
C HIS A 114 -15.50 1.82 -14.49
N VAL A 115 -14.68 1.94 -15.53
CA VAL A 115 -15.07 2.63 -16.78
C VAL A 115 -14.66 1.81 -18.01
N PRO A 116 -15.36 1.98 -19.15
CA PRO A 116 -14.96 1.35 -20.41
C PRO A 116 -13.57 1.79 -20.85
N ARG A 117 -12.85 0.92 -21.58
CA ARG A 117 -11.48 1.19 -22.06
C ARG A 117 -11.32 2.51 -22.80
N GLN A 118 -12.31 2.92 -23.59
CA GLN A 118 -12.32 4.20 -24.29
C GLN A 118 -12.25 5.42 -23.36
N SER A 119 -12.73 5.30 -22.12
CA SER A 119 -12.71 6.36 -21.12
C SER A 119 -11.41 6.37 -20.26
N HIS A 120 -10.55 5.35 -20.39
CA HIS A 120 -9.30 5.26 -19.61
C HIS A 120 -8.40 6.48 -19.77
N PRO A 121 -8.15 7.04 -20.98
CA PRO A 121 -7.31 8.23 -21.13
C PRO A 121 -7.86 9.44 -20.39
N LEU A 122 -9.17 9.65 -20.45
CA LEU A 122 -9.87 10.75 -19.78
C LEU A 122 -9.73 10.63 -18.26
N VAL A 123 -10.09 9.49 -17.68
CA VAL A 123 -10.02 9.26 -16.22
C VAL A 123 -8.60 9.34 -15.72
N ARG A 124 -7.64 8.71 -16.43
CA ARG A 124 -6.23 8.77 -16.08
C ARG A 124 -5.68 10.20 -16.13
N GLY A 125 -6.03 10.97 -17.16
CA GLY A 125 -5.63 12.36 -17.31
C GLY A 125 -6.16 13.24 -16.19
N ALA A 126 -7.44 13.08 -15.84
CA ALA A 126 -8.09 13.80 -14.77
C ALA A 126 -7.44 13.51 -13.40
N LEU A 127 -7.25 12.24 -13.05
CA LEU A 127 -6.58 11.86 -11.79
C LEU A 127 -5.12 12.33 -11.74
N LYS A 128 -4.41 12.31 -12.87
CA LYS A 128 -3.02 12.80 -12.95
C LYS A 128 -2.92 14.28 -12.59
N GLN A 129 -3.92 15.10 -12.91
CA GLN A 129 -3.94 16.52 -12.56
C GLN A 129 -3.95 16.72 -11.05
N VAL A 130 -4.74 15.94 -10.32
CA VAL A 130 -4.81 15.97 -8.85
C VAL A 130 -3.43 15.70 -8.24
N PHE A 131 -2.75 14.63 -8.71
CA PHE A 131 -1.44 14.23 -8.18
C PHE A 131 -0.26 15.07 -8.69
N ALA A 132 -0.50 15.97 -9.64
CA ALA A 132 0.51 16.90 -10.15
C ALA A 132 0.47 18.28 -9.45
N ALA A 133 -0.48 18.50 -8.55
CA ALA A 133 -0.60 19.74 -7.79
C ALA A 133 0.65 20.02 -6.94
N VAL A 134 0.94 21.30 -6.73
CA VAL A 134 2.16 21.74 -6.07
C VAL A 134 2.10 21.68 -4.54
N ASP A 135 0.89 21.66 -3.99
CA ASP A 135 0.61 21.53 -2.56
C ASP A 135 -0.76 20.89 -2.35
N ARG A 136 -1.11 20.63 -1.07
CA ARG A 136 -2.33 19.96 -0.69
C ARG A 136 -3.58 20.78 -1.00
N ASP A 137 -3.55 22.10 -0.79
CA ASP A 137 -4.71 22.96 -0.99
C ASP A 137 -5.05 23.05 -2.48
N MET A 138 -4.04 23.18 -3.32
CA MET A 138 -4.18 23.11 -4.76
C MET A 138 -4.70 21.74 -5.20
N ALA A 139 -4.18 20.65 -4.61
CA ALA A 139 -4.64 19.29 -4.92
C ALA A 139 -6.13 19.10 -4.60
N ALA A 140 -6.59 19.61 -3.46
CA ALA A 140 -8.00 19.54 -3.07
C ALA A 140 -8.89 20.37 -4.03
N GLN A 141 -8.45 21.56 -4.43
CA GLN A 141 -9.19 22.37 -5.43
C GLN A 141 -9.26 21.66 -6.78
N VAL A 142 -8.16 21.11 -7.25
CA VAL A 142 -8.13 20.33 -8.51
C VAL A 142 -9.01 19.09 -8.39
N ALA A 143 -8.98 18.38 -7.25
CA ALA A 143 -9.83 17.22 -7.02
C ALA A 143 -11.31 17.58 -7.08
N ALA A 144 -11.72 18.68 -6.46
CA ALA A 144 -13.13 19.16 -6.56
C ALA A 144 -13.54 19.44 -8.01
N GLY A 145 -12.68 20.07 -8.81
CA GLY A 145 -12.91 20.29 -10.24
C GLY A 145 -13.00 18.99 -11.05
N VAL A 146 -12.10 18.03 -10.77
CA VAL A 146 -12.10 16.71 -11.40
C VAL A 146 -13.36 15.92 -11.02
N ILE A 147 -13.79 15.95 -9.77
CA ILE A 147 -15.02 15.31 -9.29
C ILE A 147 -16.22 15.88 -10.06
N ALA A 148 -16.33 17.20 -10.15
CA ALA A 148 -17.43 17.85 -10.90
C ALA A 148 -17.44 17.42 -12.38
N GLN A 149 -16.28 17.39 -13.03
CA GLN A 149 -16.12 16.94 -14.43
C GLN A 149 -16.52 15.48 -14.60
N LEU A 150 -16.07 14.60 -13.71
CA LEU A 150 -16.30 13.15 -13.81
C LEU A 150 -17.72 12.76 -13.40
N THR A 151 -18.44 13.57 -12.64
CA THR A 151 -19.82 13.27 -12.19
C THR A 151 -20.75 12.93 -13.35
N THR A 152 -20.58 13.55 -14.51
CA THR A 152 -21.41 13.31 -15.70
C THR A 152 -20.97 12.07 -16.49
N VAL A 153 -19.67 11.81 -16.59
CA VAL A 153 -19.12 10.80 -17.52
C VAL A 153 -18.65 9.52 -16.81
N ALA A 154 -18.34 9.60 -15.53
CA ALA A 154 -17.87 8.50 -14.70
C ALA A 154 -18.28 8.70 -13.23
N PRO A 155 -19.60 8.72 -12.92
CA PRO A 155 -20.10 9.13 -11.59
C PRO A 155 -19.58 8.27 -10.44
N LYS A 156 -19.34 6.98 -10.69
CA LYS A 156 -18.74 6.08 -9.70
C LYS A 156 -17.30 6.49 -9.36
N VAL A 157 -16.51 6.86 -10.36
CA VAL A 157 -15.12 7.33 -10.16
C VAL A 157 -15.12 8.67 -9.41
N ALA A 158 -16.01 9.59 -9.77
CA ALA A 158 -16.13 10.87 -9.08
C ALA A 158 -16.40 10.68 -7.58
N ARG A 159 -17.38 9.84 -7.23
CA ARG A 159 -17.69 9.52 -5.83
C ARG A 159 -16.50 8.87 -5.11
N LEU A 160 -15.88 7.84 -5.70
CA LEU A 160 -14.76 7.13 -5.10
C LEU A 160 -13.53 8.03 -4.91
N LEU A 161 -13.32 9.02 -5.79
CA LEU A 161 -12.28 10.02 -5.61
C LEU A 161 -12.57 10.92 -4.41
N GLY A 162 -13.80 11.41 -4.26
CA GLY A 162 -14.20 12.20 -3.11
C GLY A 162 -14.08 11.45 -1.78
N ASP A 163 -14.52 10.19 -1.75
CA ASP A 163 -14.43 9.33 -0.56
C ASP A 163 -12.99 9.02 -0.14
N ALA A 164 -12.04 9.03 -1.09
CA ALA A 164 -10.65 8.67 -0.86
C ALA A 164 -9.67 9.85 -0.82
N GLU A 165 -10.13 11.09 -1.05
CA GLU A 165 -9.27 12.26 -1.22
C GLU A 165 -8.27 12.44 -0.09
N GLU A 166 -8.75 12.39 1.16
CA GLU A 166 -7.91 12.58 2.35
C GLU A 166 -6.77 11.55 2.40
N ASP A 167 -7.10 10.29 2.16
CA ASP A 167 -6.17 9.16 2.19
C ASP A 167 -5.20 9.18 1.00
N LEU A 168 -5.64 9.71 -0.14
CA LEU A 168 -4.81 9.83 -1.35
C LEU A 168 -3.81 10.98 -1.29
N LEU A 169 -4.15 12.05 -0.56
CA LEU A 169 -3.33 13.26 -0.44
C LEU A 169 -2.56 13.33 0.88
N ALA A 170 -2.58 12.28 1.69
CA ALA A 170 -1.90 12.23 2.99
C ALA A 170 -0.39 12.48 2.85
N TYR A 171 0.25 11.98 1.78
CA TYR A 171 1.67 12.19 1.50
C TYR A 171 2.08 13.66 1.34
N MET A 172 1.15 14.54 0.98
CA MET A 172 1.42 15.97 0.77
C MET A 172 1.66 16.74 2.08
N ARG A 173 1.46 16.12 3.23
CA ARG A 173 1.83 16.65 4.56
C ARG A 173 3.32 16.51 4.87
N PHE A 174 4.06 15.78 4.04
CA PHE A 174 5.49 15.50 4.19
C PHE A 174 6.32 16.35 3.22
N PRO A 175 7.64 16.46 3.43
CA PRO A 175 8.52 17.20 2.53
C PRO A 175 8.40 16.75 1.07
N ARG A 176 8.36 17.72 0.16
CA ARG A 176 8.03 17.49 -1.26
C ARG A 176 9.01 16.54 -1.97
N GLU A 177 10.25 16.54 -1.55
CA GLU A 177 11.28 15.63 -2.05
C GLU A 177 10.97 14.15 -1.80
N HIS A 178 10.11 13.83 -0.82
CA HIS A 178 9.70 12.47 -0.51
C HIS A 178 8.48 12.00 -1.31
N TRP A 179 7.65 12.92 -1.81
CA TRP A 179 6.37 12.61 -2.47
C TRP A 179 6.45 11.51 -3.54
N PRO A 180 7.43 11.52 -4.48
CA PRO A 180 7.49 10.49 -5.52
C PRO A 180 7.63 9.06 -4.96
N LYS A 181 8.17 8.93 -3.76
CA LYS A 181 8.44 7.63 -3.12
C LYS A 181 7.31 7.19 -2.18
N ILE A 182 6.69 8.14 -1.46
CA ILE A 182 5.72 7.82 -0.40
C ILE A 182 4.25 7.84 -0.86
N ARG A 183 3.97 8.26 -2.10
CA ARG A 183 2.60 8.26 -2.65
C ARG A 183 2.16 6.91 -3.25
N SER A 184 3.03 5.91 -3.29
CA SER A 184 2.73 4.61 -3.91
C SER A 184 3.52 3.46 -3.28
N THR A 185 3.07 2.23 -3.53
CA THR A 185 3.72 0.99 -3.12
C THR A 185 4.80 0.52 -4.10
N ASN A 186 5.17 1.30 -5.12
CA ASN A 186 6.20 0.93 -6.10
C ASN A 186 7.54 0.48 -5.47
N PRO A 187 8.03 1.07 -4.36
CA PRO A 187 9.22 0.55 -3.68
C PRO A 187 9.07 -0.90 -3.24
N LEU A 188 7.89 -1.28 -2.75
CA LEU A 188 7.58 -2.62 -2.28
C LEU A 188 7.32 -3.60 -3.43
N GLU A 189 6.72 -3.16 -4.53
CA GLU A 189 6.53 -4.01 -5.73
C GLU A 189 7.85 -4.57 -6.28
N ARG A 190 8.94 -3.80 -6.18
CA ARG A 190 10.27 -4.28 -6.54
C ARG A 190 10.74 -5.40 -5.60
N VAL A 191 10.62 -5.19 -4.30
CA VAL A 191 10.98 -6.18 -3.27
C VAL A 191 10.18 -7.46 -3.45
N ASN A 192 8.87 -7.35 -3.66
CA ASN A 192 8.00 -8.51 -3.90
C ASN A 192 8.42 -9.32 -5.13
N ARG A 193 8.89 -8.66 -6.20
CA ARG A 193 9.41 -9.37 -7.39
C ARG A 193 10.69 -10.12 -7.08
N GLU A 194 11.58 -9.57 -6.27
CA GLU A 194 12.83 -10.21 -5.86
C GLU A 194 12.55 -11.43 -4.98
N ILE A 195 11.64 -11.33 -4.00
CA ILE A 195 11.20 -12.45 -3.15
C ILE A 195 10.66 -13.61 -3.99
N VAL A 196 9.82 -13.32 -4.99
CA VAL A 196 9.22 -14.35 -5.86
C VAL A 196 10.23 -14.97 -6.82
N ALA A 197 11.20 -14.19 -7.30
CA ALA A 197 12.26 -14.71 -8.18
C ALA A 197 13.15 -15.70 -7.41
N ASP A 198 13.43 -15.42 -6.15
CA ASP A 198 14.24 -16.27 -5.28
C ASP A 198 13.53 -17.59 -4.97
N HIS A 199 12.23 -17.57 -4.69
CA HIS A 199 11.42 -18.79 -4.49
C HIS A 199 11.36 -19.72 -5.71
N ARG A 200 11.53 -19.21 -6.94
CA ARG A 200 11.58 -20.04 -8.14
C ARG A 200 12.93 -20.73 -8.35
N ASN A 201 13.97 -20.26 -7.68
CA ASN A 201 15.34 -20.79 -7.77
C ASN A 201 15.67 -21.80 -6.66
N PHE A 202 14.78 -22.04 -5.69
CA PHE A 202 14.96 -23.15 -4.76
C PHE A 202 14.83 -24.47 -5.52
N PRO A 203 15.80 -25.41 -5.36
CA PRO A 203 15.67 -26.75 -5.90
C PRO A 203 14.35 -27.35 -5.42
N ARG A 204 13.55 -27.81 -6.32
CA ARG A 204 12.43 -28.69 -5.95
C ARG A 204 13.08 -29.96 -5.45
N ASP A 205 12.95 -30.25 -4.17
CA ASP A 205 13.29 -31.57 -3.67
C ASP A 205 12.37 -32.57 -4.38
N ASP A 206 12.89 -33.14 -5.47
CA ASP A 206 12.31 -34.29 -6.14
C ASP A 206 12.54 -35.51 -5.23
N HIS A 207 11.56 -35.79 -4.38
CA HIS A 207 11.43 -37.09 -3.72
C HIS A 207 10.03 -37.64 -3.95
#